data_2fd88508227495f377251eadd550c7a3
#
_entry.id   2fd88508227495f377251eadd550c7a3
#
_cell.length_a   1.000
_cell.length_b   1.000
_cell.length_c   1.000
_cell.angle_alpha   90.00
_cell.angle_beta   90.00
_cell.angle_gamma   90.00
#
_symmetry.space_group_name_H-M   'P 1'
#
loop_
_entity.id
_entity.type
_entity.pdbx_description
1 polymer ?
#
loop_
_entity_poly.entity_id
_entity_poly.type
_entity_poly.pdbx_seq_one_letter_code
_entity_poly.pdbx_strand_id
1 'polypeptide(L)'
;MKTKTLLRYAISICAGLGISGMVHAQDWKVTGEFGWFGVGKAHEVEKGHFYWVGEFSGTFFNDKGEGSLFHRAGVKCPAWFDADFNNKKSKAGGYCIITDLGGDQAYLTWQNAGSPEAGGRGPGTFQYTGGTGKYKGIGGNGTFVGVTQVNWQDGTSTGYSTWNR
;
A
#
# COMPACT_ATOMS: atom_id res chain seq x y z
N MET A 1 -59.33 -24.39 -55.40
CA MET A 1 -59.14 -24.68 -53.96
C MET A 1 -57.67 -24.33 -53.61
N LYS A 2 -57.45 -23.24 -52.84
CA LYS A 2 -56.08 -22.80 -52.42
C LYS A 2 -55.97 -22.97 -50.92
N THR A 3 -55.12 -23.93 -50.49
CA THR A 3 -54.88 -24.24 -49.11
C THR A 3 -53.80 -23.27 -48.57
N LYS A 4 -54.16 -22.50 -47.53
CA LYS A 4 -53.26 -21.56 -46.84
C LYS A 4 -52.58 -22.31 -45.68
N THR A 5 -51.27 -22.46 -45.76
CA THR A 5 -50.41 -23.02 -44.72
C THR A 5 -50.08 -21.91 -43.70
N LEU A 6 -50.52 -22.05 -42.45
CA LEU A 6 -50.21 -21.18 -41.32
C LEU A 6 -48.88 -21.61 -40.70
N LEU A 7 -47.86 -20.75 -40.84
CA LEU A 7 -46.58 -20.94 -40.22
C LEU A 7 -46.63 -20.40 -38.77
N ARG A 8 -46.54 -21.29 -37.77
CA ARG A 8 -46.49 -20.91 -36.36
C ARG A 8 -45.02 -20.63 -35.98
N TYR A 9 -44.72 -19.40 -35.67
CA TYR A 9 -43.45 -19.01 -35.03
C TYR A 9 -43.49 -19.32 -33.53
N ALA A 10 -42.66 -20.27 -33.09
CA ALA A 10 -42.40 -20.52 -31.68
C ALA A 10 -41.31 -19.51 -31.20
N ILE A 11 -41.71 -18.61 -30.36
CA ILE A 11 -40.74 -17.69 -29.69
C ILE A 11 -40.17 -18.44 -28.48
N SER A 12 -38.93 -18.87 -28.58
CA SER A 12 -38.14 -19.39 -27.45
C SER A 12 -37.66 -18.21 -26.60
N ILE A 13 -38.26 -18.03 -25.44
CA ILE A 13 -37.77 -17.09 -24.43
C ILE A 13 -36.65 -17.78 -23.67
N CYS A 14 -35.39 -17.49 -24.01
CA CYS A 14 -34.23 -17.85 -23.18
C CYS A 14 -34.24 -16.96 -21.93
N ALA A 15 -34.75 -17.48 -20.81
CA ALA A 15 -34.59 -16.88 -19.50
C ALA A 15 -33.09 -17.01 -19.12
N GLY A 16 -32.33 -15.96 -19.33
CA GLY A 16 -30.95 -15.84 -18.85
C GLY A 16 -30.97 -15.74 -17.32
N LEU A 17 -30.66 -16.84 -16.65
CA LEU A 17 -30.32 -16.82 -15.21
C LEU A 17 -29.02 -16.05 -15.04
N GLY A 18 -29.13 -14.75 -14.75
CA GLY A 18 -28.02 -13.94 -14.30
C GLY A 18 -27.53 -14.48 -12.96
N ILE A 19 -26.46 -15.27 -12.98
CA ILE A 19 -25.73 -15.62 -11.76
C ILE A 19 -25.05 -14.33 -11.31
N SER A 20 -25.72 -13.59 -10.43
CA SER A 20 -25.10 -12.51 -9.67
C SER A 20 -24.08 -13.16 -8.73
N GLY A 21 -22.85 -13.33 -9.22
CA GLY A 21 -21.73 -13.73 -8.38
C GLY A 21 -21.64 -12.76 -7.22
N MET A 22 -21.94 -13.22 -6.01
CA MET A 22 -21.61 -12.47 -4.80
C MET A 22 -20.11 -12.25 -4.81
N VAL A 23 -19.68 -11.05 -5.15
CA VAL A 23 -18.30 -10.60 -4.93
C VAL A 23 -18.14 -10.57 -3.40
N HIS A 24 -17.60 -11.65 -2.85
CA HIS A 24 -17.17 -11.64 -1.46
C HIS A 24 -16.11 -10.54 -1.37
N ALA A 25 -16.39 -9.51 -0.57
CA ALA A 25 -15.38 -8.52 -0.23
C ALA A 25 -14.22 -9.25 0.45
N GLN A 26 -13.13 -9.43 -0.29
CA GLN A 26 -11.93 -10.07 0.26
C GLN A 26 -11.42 -9.19 1.40
N ASP A 27 -11.22 -9.80 2.58
CA ASP A 27 -10.64 -9.12 3.72
C ASP A 27 -9.13 -8.93 3.50
N TRP A 28 -8.74 -7.72 3.14
CA TRP A 28 -7.35 -7.34 2.88
C TRP A 28 -6.59 -6.97 4.17
N LYS A 29 -7.03 -7.47 5.32
CA LYS A 29 -6.35 -7.24 6.59
C LYS A 29 -4.95 -7.83 6.59
N VAL A 30 -3.99 -7.02 6.98
CA VAL A 30 -2.60 -7.42 7.07
C VAL A 30 -1.99 -6.87 8.36
N THR A 31 -1.31 -7.73 9.10
CA THR A 31 -0.45 -7.37 10.22
C THR A 31 0.94 -7.90 9.95
N GLY A 32 1.95 -7.16 10.39
CA GLY A 32 3.33 -7.56 10.14
C GLY A 32 4.28 -6.38 10.17
N GLU A 33 5.49 -6.63 9.71
CA GLU A 33 6.57 -5.68 9.74
C GLU A 33 7.20 -5.48 8.35
N PHE A 34 7.38 -4.23 7.99
CA PHE A 34 8.17 -3.80 6.84
C PHE A 34 9.53 -3.32 7.33
N GLY A 35 10.56 -4.16 7.20
CA GLY A 35 11.95 -3.76 7.38
C GLY A 35 12.46 -3.03 6.15
N TRP A 36 13.05 -1.84 6.31
CA TRP A 36 13.42 -1.00 5.20
C TRP A 36 14.82 -0.39 5.31
N PHE A 37 15.39 -0.10 4.15
CA PHE A 37 16.56 0.72 3.94
C PHE A 37 16.15 1.96 3.14
N GLY A 38 16.54 3.14 3.64
CA GLY A 38 16.22 4.43 3.04
C GLY A 38 17.42 5.03 2.32
N VAL A 39 17.20 5.52 1.10
CA VAL A 39 18.18 6.26 0.31
C VAL A 39 17.53 7.55 -0.16
N GLY A 40 18.18 8.69 0.09
CA GLY A 40 17.63 9.96 -0.33
C GLY A 40 18.56 11.12 -0.10
N LYS A 41 18.04 12.31 -0.30
CA LYS A 41 18.78 13.56 -0.11
C LYS A 41 17.98 14.50 0.79
N ALA A 42 18.62 14.96 1.85
CA ALA A 42 18.10 16.02 2.71
C ALA A 42 18.58 17.39 2.22
N HIS A 43 17.68 18.34 2.26
CA HIS A 43 17.96 19.75 1.99
C HIS A 43 17.59 20.55 3.24
N GLU A 44 18.50 21.33 3.76
CA GLU A 44 18.17 22.34 4.75
C GLU A 44 17.48 23.48 4.01
N VAL A 45 16.18 23.67 4.21
CA VAL A 45 15.37 24.70 3.55
C VAL A 45 15.42 26.01 4.31
N GLU A 46 15.66 25.93 5.62
CA GLU A 46 16.02 27.01 6.52
C GLU A 46 16.72 26.42 7.75
N LYS A 47 17.42 27.22 8.53
CA LYS A 47 18.20 26.75 9.68
C LYS A 47 17.33 25.90 10.64
N GLY A 48 17.68 24.61 10.77
CA GLY A 48 16.95 23.65 11.62
C GLY A 48 15.65 23.11 11.02
N HIS A 49 15.43 23.34 9.72
CA HIS A 49 14.30 22.78 8.98
C HIS A 49 14.78 22.04 7.73
N PHE A 50 14.51 20.76 7.64
CA PHE A 50 15.01 19.87 6.61
C PHE A 50 13.88 19.25 5.81
N TYR A 51 14.06 19.21 4.50
CA TYR A 51 13.20 18.49 3.57
C TYR A 51 14.00 17.38 2.88
N TRP A 52 13.58 16.14 3.08
CA TRP A 52 14.21 14.97 2.49
C TRP A 52 13.32 14.39 1.41
N VAL A 53 13.93 13.93 0.32
CA VAL A 53 13.28 13.20 -0.76
C VAL A 53 14.09 11.97 -1.07
N GLY A 54 13.41 10.83 -1.17
CA GLY A 54 14.09 9.58 -1.42
C GLY A 54 13.15 8.39 -1.53
N GLU A 55 13.63 7.25 -1.12
CA GLU A 55 12.94 5.98 -1.24
C GLU A 55 13.26 5.08 -0.06
N PHE A 56 12.26 4.38 0.44
CA PHE A 56 12.42 3.28 1.37
C PHE A 56 12.18 1.96 0.62
N SER A 57 13.12 1.04 0.69
CA SER A 57 13.03 -0.26 0.02
C SER A 57 13.33 -1.39 1.01
N GLY A 58 12.61 -2.50 0.90
CA GLY A 58 12.84 -3.63 1.79
C GLY A 58 11.82 -4.75 1.61
N THR A 59 11.61 -5.51 2.67
CA THR A 59 10.75 -6.70 2.65
C THR A 59 9.70 -6.62 3.74
N PHE A 60 8.47 -7.00 3.39
CA PHE A 60 7.38 -7.14 4.35
C PHE A 60 7.28 -8.57 4.87
N PHE A 61 7.17 -8.72 6.18
CA PHE A 61 6.94 -9.99 6.86
C PHE A 61 5.58 -9.98 7.54
N ASN A 62 4.65 -10.78 7.02
CA ASN A 62 3.32 -10.93 7.62
C ASN A 62 3.40 -11.82 8.87
N ASP A 63 2.72 -11.43 9.95
CA ASP A 63 2.70 -12.16 11.22
C ASP A 63 2.15 -13.59 11.10
N LYS A 64 1.30 -13.84 10.10
CA LYS A 64 0.75 -15.17 9.82
C LYS A 64 1.72 -16.09 9.06
N GLY A 65 2.87 -15.57 8.61
CA GLY A 65 3.91 -16.34 7.92
C GLY A 65 3.56 -16.75 6.50
N GLU A 66 4.13 -17.88 6.07
CA GLU A 66 4.05 -18.39 4.69
C GLU A 66 2.61 -18.54 4.18
N GLY A 67 2.42 -18.19 2.91
CA GLY A 67 1.12 -18.23 2.25
C GLY A 67 0.17 -17.09 2.58
N SER A 68 0.53 -16.23 3.53
CA SER A 68 -0.28 -15.07 3.89
C SER A 68 0.00 -13.86 2.99
N LEU A 69 -0.93 -12.91 3.01
CA LEU A 69 -0.89 -11.70 2.19
C LEU A 69 0.41 -10.93 2.40
N PHE A 70 1.14 -10.67 1.31
CA PHE A 70 2.41 -9.93 1.28
C PHE A 70 3.59 -10.54 2.05
N HIS A 71 3.47 -11.76 2.59
CA HIS A 71 4.62 -12.36 3.28
C HIS A 71 5.81 -12.50 2.31
N ARG A 72 6.97 -11.95 2.70
CA ARG A 72 8.18 -11.84 1.89
C ARG A 72 8.04 -11.06 0.58
N ALA A 73 7.02 -10.20 0.47
CA ALA A 73 6.92 -9.29 -0.65
C ALA A 73 7.99 -8.21 -0.59
N GLY A 74 8.55 -7.86 -1.75
CA GLY A 74 9.38 -6.68 -1.90
C GLY A 74 8.52 -5.42 -1.84
N VAL A 75 8.96 -4.43 -1.06
CA VAL A 75 8.28 -3.15 -0.92
C VAL A 75 9.21 -2.03 -1.34
N LYS A 76 8.70 -1.11 -2.15
CA LYS A 76 9.40 0.07 -2.64
C LYS A 76 8.53 1.30 -2.46
N CYS A 77 9.01 2.28 -1.71
CA CYS A 77 8.24 3.44 -1.31
C CYS A 77 8.96 4.75 -1.65
N PRO A 78 8.74 5.35 -2.84
CA PRO A 78 9.11 6.75 -3.08
C PRO A 78 8.43 7.65 -2.05
N ALA A 79 9.20 8.56 -1.44
CA ALA A 79 8.75 9.27 -0.26
C ALA A 79 9.40 10.64 -0.09
N TRP A 80 8.79 11.43 0.76
CA TRP A 80 9.31 12.70 1.28
C TRP A 80 9.19 12.75 2.79
N PHE A 81 10.05 13.52 3.42
CA PHE A 81 10.04 13.77 4.87
C PHE A 81 10.37 15.25 5.11
N ASP A 82 9.53 15.91 5.88
CA ASP A 82 9.62 17.30 6.28
C ASP A 82 9.83 17.36 7.81
N ALA A 83 10.97 17.87 8.25
CA ALA A 83 11.37 17.86 9.66
C ALA A 83 11.74 19.26 10.11
N ASP A 84 10.85 19.91 10.84
CA ASP A 84 11.04 21.22 11.46
C ASP A 84 11.40 21.06 12.94
N PHE A 85 12.69 21.12 13.24
CA PHE A 85 13.21 21.04 14.60
C PHE A 85 12.91 22.28 15.43
N ASN A 86 12.71 23.44 14.79
CA ASN A 86 12.41 24.69 15.48
C ASN A 86 10.99 24.62 16.10
N ASN A 87 10.05 24.04 15.37
CA ASN A 87 8.66 23.88 15.80
C ASN A 87 8.35 22.47 16.33
N LYS A 88 9.35 21.58 16.41
CA LYS A 88 9.24 20.18 16.87
C LYS A 88 8.18 19.38 16.10
N LYS A 89 8.04 19.64 14.82
CA LYS A 89 7.04 19.01 13.94
C LYS A 89 7.71 18.27 12.80
N SER A 90 7.17 17.10 12.48
CA SER A 90 7.55 16.38 11.28
C SER A 90 6.33 15.83 10.56
N LYS A 91 6.45 15.71 9.25
CA LYS A 91 5.49 15.05 8.38
C LYS A 91 6.26 14.21 7.37
N ALA A 92 5.68 13.08 7.01
CA ALA A 92 6.22 12.26 5.94
C ALA A 92 5.06 11.66 5.12
N GLY A 93 5.34 11.28 3.89
CA GLY A 93 4.35 10.64 3.07
C GLY A 93 4.94 10.14 1.76
N GLY A 94 4.14 9.37 1.06
CA GLY A 94 4.56 8.80 -0.21
C GLY A 94 3.61 7.73 -0.73
N TYR A 95 4.14 6.97 -1.66
CA TYR A 95 3.49 5.81 -2.25
C TYR A 95 4.31 4.57 -1.93
N CYS A 96 3.68 3.40 -1.88
CA CYS A 96 4.40 2.15 -1.90
C CYS A 96 3.87 1.23 -3.00
N ILE A 97 4.80 0.51 -3.59
CA ILE A 97 4.58 -0.60 -4.51
C ILE A 97 5.00 -1.85 -3.75
N ILE A 98 4.05 -2.74 -3.51
CA ILE A 98 4.30 -4.04 -2.90
C ILE A 98 4.27 -5.07 -4.01
N THR A 99 5.35 -5.80 -4.21
CA THR A 99 5.46 -6.82 -5.28
C THR A 99 5.72 -8.17 -4.64
N ASP A 100 4.86 -9.13 -4.90
CA ASP A 100 5.06 -10.49 -4.40
C ASP A 100 5.99 -11.33 -5.29
N LEU A 101 6.29 -12.54 -4.85
CA LEU A 101 7.17 -13.47 -5.59
C LEU A 101 6.62 -13.86 -6.96
N GLY A 102 5.31 -13.76 -7.19
CA GLY A 102 4.66 -14.03 -8.48
C GLY A 102 4.67 -12.82 -9.42
N GLY A 103 5.10 -11.65 -8.95
CA GLY A 103 5.13 -10.41 -9.72
C GLY A 103 3.82 -9.60 -9.66
N ASP A 104 2.81 -10.07 -8.95
CA ASP A 104 1.59 -9.28 -8.72
C ASP A 104 1.86 -8.14 -7.74
N GLN A 105 1.22 -6.99 -7.99
CA GLN A 105 1.50 -5.75 -7.26
C GLN A 105 0.27 -5.20 -6.55
N ALA A 106 0.49 -4.65 -5.36
CA ALA A 106 -0.46 -3.78 -4.68
C ALA A 106 0.15 -2.38 -4.51
N TYR A 107 -0.69 -1.37 -4.57
CA TYR A 107 -0.31 0.03 -4.46
C TYR A 107 -0.99 0.67 -3.29
N LEU A 108 -0.29 1.54 -2.59
CA LEU A 108 -0.86 2.33 -1.50
C LEU A 108 -0.22 3.71 -1.42
N THR A 109 -0.96 4.64 -0.82
CA THR A 109 -0.44 5.90 -0.29
C THR A 109 -0.28 5.78 1.21
N TRP A 110 0.67 6.52 1.78
CA TRP A 110 0.86 6.58 3.22
C TRP A 110 1.21 7.99 3.67
N GLN A 111 0.94 8.26 4.93
CA GLN A 111 1.34 9.49 5.59
C GLN A 111 1.61 9.24 7.09
N ASN A 112 2.49 10.06 7.63
CA ASN A 112 2.89 10.05 9.04
C ASN A 112 3.04 11.51 9.50
N ALA A 113 2.76 11.76 10.76
CA ALA A 113 3.04 13.04 11.40
C ALA A 113 3.54 12.78 12.82
N GLY A 114 4.47 13.61 13.28
CA GLY A 114 5.08 13.44 14.59
C GLY A 114 6.01 14.59 14.96
N SER A 115 7.01 14.26 15.77
CA SER A 115 8.10 15.15 16.15
C SER A 115 9.43 14.57 15.66
N PRO A 116 10.32 15.39 15.09
CA PRO A 116 11.66 14.94 14.71
C PRO A 116 12.50 14.51 15.92
N GLU A 117 12.20 15.01 17.12
CA GLU A 117 12.86 14.63 18.37
C GLU A 117 12.48 13.22 18.84
N ALA A 118 11.39 12.62 18.33
CA ALA A 118 10.97 11.28 18.68
C ALA A 118 11.85 10.17 18.05
N GLY A 119 13.02 10.51 17.53
CA GLY A 119 13.96 9.57 16.93
C GLY A 119 13.40 8.86 15.69
N GLY A 120 12.56 9.56 14.92
CA GLY A 120 11.92 8.98 13.73
C GLY A 120 10.84 7.94 14.03
N ARG A 121 10.35 7.89 15.29
CA ARG A 121 9.19 7.05 15.65
C ARG A 121 7.89 7.85 15.56
N GLY A 122 6.91 7.35 14.84
CA GLY A 122 5.61 8.00 14.76
C GLY A 122 4.52 7.13 14.16
N PRO A 123 3.26 7.41 14.54
CA PRO A 123 2.10 6.76 13.94
C PRO A 123 1.87 7.27 12.51
N GLY A 124 1.34 6.41 11.69
CA GLY A 124 0.94 6.74 10.33
C GLY A 124 -0.29 5.98 9.89
N THR A 125 -0.81 6.38 8.75
CA THR A 125 -1.92 5.72 8.08
C THR A 125 -1.54 5.40 6.65
N PHE A 126 -2.15 4.36 6.09
CA PHE A 126 -2.04 4.03 4.68
C PHE A 126 -3.39 3.71 4.08
N GLN A 127 -3.50 3.85 2.77
CA GLN A 127 -4.67 3.51 1.99
C GLN A 127 -4.25 2.80 0.71
N TYR A 128 -4.83 1.63 0.44
CA TYR A 128 -4.65 0.96 -0.84
C TYR A 128 -5.31 1.76 -1.95
N THR A 129 -4.60 1.91 -3.07
CA THR A 129 -5.07 2.66 -4.24
C THR A 129 -5.35 1.76 -5.44
N GLY A 130 -4.97 0.48 -5.36
CA GLY A 130 -5.20 -0.52 -6.39
C GLY A 130 -4.14 -1.61 -6.42
N GLY A 131 -4.21 -2.47 -7.43
CA GLY A 131 -3.25 -3.55 -7.63
C GLY A 131 -3.43 -4.27 -8.95
N THR A 132 -2.53 -5.21 -9.22
CA THR A 132 -2.53 -6.09 -10.38
C THR A 132 -2.80 -7.54 -9.98
N GLY A 133 -3.04 -8.40 -10.95
CA GLY A 133 -3.22 -9.83 -10.75
C GLY A 133 -4.18 -10.16 -9.61
N LYS A 134 -3.72 -10.93 -8.63
CA LYS A 134 -4.53 -11.33 -7.46
C LYS A 134 -4.88 -10.17 -6.52
N TYR A 135 -4.19 -9.03 -6.62
CA TYR A 135 -4.47 -7.80 -5.87
C TYR A 135 -5.41 -6.83 -6.59
N LYS A 136 -5.93 -7.22 -7.76
CA LYS A 136 -6.92 -6.42 -8.47
C LYS A 136 -8.15 -6.21 -7.60
N GLY A 137 -8.49 -4.92 -7.38
CA GLY A 137 -9.60 -4.54 -6.50
C GLY A 137 -9.25 -4.47 -5.01
N ILE A 138 -7.96 -4.60 -4.64
CA ILE A 138 -7.52 -4.34 -3.27
C ILE A 138 -7.92 -2.93 -2.84
N GLY A 139 -8.44 -2.81 -1.63
CA GLY A 139 -8.90 -1.55 -1.07
C GLY A 139 -8.87 -1.54 0.45
N GLY A 140 -9.27 -0.39 1.00
CA GLY A 140 -9.27 -0.15 2.44
C GLY A 140 -8.03 0.57 2.92
N ASN A 141 -7.97 0.83 4.21
CA ASN A 141 -6.93 1.59 4.88
C ASN A 141 -6.41 0.82 6.11
N GLY A 142 -5.31 1.26 6.64
CA GLY A 142 -4.74 0.72 7.88
C GLY A 142 -3.86 1.76 8.56
N THR A 143 -3.29 1.34 9.67
CA THR A 143 -2.36 2.14 10.46
C THR A 143 -1.00 1.46 10.52
N PHE A 144 0.03 2.23 10.81
CA PHE A 144 1.36 1.71 11.10
C PHE A 144 2.07 2.57 12.14
N VAL A 145 3.11 2.02 12.73
CA VAL A 145 4.10 2.78 13.50
C VAL A 145 5.43 2.63 12.78
N GLY A 146 5.96 3.73 12.27
CA GLY A 146 7.30 3.78 11.67
C GLY A 146 8.36 4.02 12.74
N VAL A 147 9.53 3.41 12.58
CA VAL A 147 10.69 3.60 13.43
C VAL A 147 11.93 3.70 12.55
N THR A 148 12.63 4.83 12.59
CA THR A 148 13.97 4.97 12.04
C THR A 148 14.96 4.53 13.11
N GLN A 149 15.74 3.49 12.85
CA GLN A 149 16.73 2.97 13.80
C GLN A 149 18.05 3.74 13.72
N VAL A 150 18.51 4.00 12.51
CA VAL A 150 19.79 4.66 12.25
C VAL A 150 19.67 5.58 11.05
N ASN A 151 20.26 6.77 11.16
CA ASN A 151 20.58 7.64 10.03
C ASN A 151 22.10 7.74 9.93
N TRP A 152 22.67 7.48 8.76
CA TRP A 152 24.10 7.61 8.50
C TRP A 152 24.44 8.96 7.85
N GLN A 153 25.69 9.35 7.96
CA GLN A 153 26.17 10.63 7.42
C GLN A 153 26.13 10.70 5.89
N ASP A 154 26.09 9.55 5.21
CA ASP A 154 26.00 9.45 3.75
C ASP A 154 24.57 9.67 3.21
N GLY A 155 23.60 9.95 4.09
CA GLY A 155 22.19 10.19 3.72
C GLY A 155 21.36 8.92 3.64
N THR A 156 21.94 7.76 3.99
CA THR A 156 21.17 6.51 4.09
C THR A 156 20.60 6.32 5.48
N SER A 157 19.58 5.47 5.60
CA SER A 157 18.93 5.17 6.86
C SER A 157 18.38 3.75 6.87
N THR A 158 18.10 3.23 8.05
CA THR A 158 17.39 1.95 8.21
C THR A 158 16.34 2.04 9.30
N GLY A 159 15.34 1.19 9.19
CA GLY A 159 14.28 1.10 10.16
C GLY A 159 13.24 0.06 9.81
N TYR A 160 12.11 0.16 10.46
CA TYR A 160 10.98 -0.70 10.20
C TYR A 160 9.66 0.03 10.43
N SER A 161 8.58 -0.52 9.93
CA SER A 161 7.23 -0.10 10.28
C SER A 161 6.38 -1.32 10.59
N THR A 162 5.71 -1.28 11.76
CA THR A 162 4.76 -2.31 12.17
C THR A 162 3.36 -1.92 11.68
N TRP A 163 2.74 -2.78 10.90
CA TRP A 163 1.43 -2.54 10.31
C TRP A 163 0.34 -3.22 11.12
N ASN A 164 -0.74 -2.47 11.35
CA ASN A 164 -1.94 -2.93 12.04
C ASN A 164 -3.18 -2.60 11.23
N ARG A 165 -3.94 -3.63 10.91
CA ARG A 165 -5.25 -3.49 10.30
C ARG A 165 -6.22 -4.57 10.73
#